data_378468b325320ee591d6b9e2e44c71cd
#
_entry.id   378468b325320ee591d6b9e2e44c71cd
#
_cell.length_a   1.000
_cell.length_b   1.000
_cell.length_c   1.000
_cell.angle_alpha   90.00
_cell.angle_beta   90.00
_cell.angle_gamma   90.00
#
_symmetry.space_group_name_H-M   'P 1'
#
loop_
_entity.id
_entity.type
_entity.pdbx_description
1 polymer ?
#
loop_
_entity_poly.entity_id
_entity_poly.type
_entity_poly.pdbx_seq_one_letter_code
_entity_poly.pdbx_strand_id
1 'polypeptide(L)'
;MSYVNEIKTKHGGLTAHIVKTEKFKTVSLIFKMLAPLTKDQVTKRALLPHVLLRGTKSHPKTAELRSYLDELYGTSVSADLSKKGERHVITFRLEVPNEKYLKDQTPLLEKGLQLLAEIVFSPALKGDAFQSQYVAQEKRTLKQRIQAVYDDKMRYSNLRLIQEMCKNEPYALHSADQLYETYQSAIQKDQLDLYVVGDVDNNQVQAAIDKYFQAKERNLDTLENNHAEQKAQPKEVIDEEDVKQGKLNIGYRTSITYTDQDYPALQVFNGLFGGFSHSKLFINVREKASLAYYAASRIESFKGLLMVMSGIEVNNYEQAVSIIAEQFQAMKNGDFSEQDIAQTKAVIRNQVLETIDTAYGLSEFLYQQAAAQVDIPIEDFLANIEQVTKEDIVKAGEKIQLDTTYFLKGTEGAS
;
A
#
# COMPACT_ATOMS: atom_id res chain seq x y z
N MET A 1 6.25 -12.88 -25.00
CA MET A 1 5.26 -13.67 -24.21
C MET A 1 4.81 -12.77 -23.09
N SER A 2 3.49 -12.68 -22.86
CA SER A 2 2.98 -11.86 -21.74
C SER A 2 3.37 -12.50 -20.41
N TYR A 3 3.82 -11.68 -19.43
CA TYR A 3 4.10 -12.13 -18.07
C TYR A 3 2.83 -12.53 -17.32
N VAL A 4 1.71 -11.91 -17.67
CA VAL A 4 0.42 -12.11 -17.00
C VAL A 4 -0.69 -12.16 -18.03
N ASN A 5 -1.60 -13.12 -17.87
CA ASN A 5 -2.84 -13.20 -18.64
C ASN A 5 -4.01 -12.84 -17.72
N GLU A 6 -4.41 -11.57 -17.75
CA GLU A 6 -5.51 -11.03 -16.97
C GLU A 6 -6.75 -10.89 -17.84
N ILE A 7 -7.88 -11.39 -17.34
CA ILE A 7 -9.21 -11.19 -17.93
C ILE A 7 -9.99 -10.26 -16.99
N LYS A 8 -10.37 -9.08 -17.50
CA LYS A 8 -11.21 -8.11 -16.78
C LYS A 8 -12.67 -8.24 -17.22
N THR A 9 -13.57 -8.41 -16.25
CA THR A 9 -15.03 -8.47 -16.50
C THR A 9 -15.78 -7.60 -15.51
N LYS A 10 -16.91 -7.02 -15.94
CA LYS A 10 -17.79 -6.22 -15.08
C LYS A 10 -19.01 -7.01 -14.67
N HIS A 11 -19.29 -6.98 -13.37
CA HIS A 11 -20.45 -7.62 -12.74
C HIS A 11 -21.22 -6.58 -11.91
N GLY A 12 -22.11 -5.83 -12.56
CA GLY A 12 -22.73 -4.63 -11.97
C GLY A 12 -21.68 -3.58 -11.57
N GLY A 13 -21.62 -3.24 -10.29
CA GLY A 13 -20.63 -2.29 -9.77
C GLY A 13 -19.29 -2.89 -9.35
N LEU A 14 -19.01 -4.15 -9.67
CA LEU A 14 -17.78 -4.86 -9.37
C LEU A 14 -16.96 -5.10 -10.64
N THR A 15 -15.66 -4.82 -10.61
CA THR A 15 -14.72 -5.27 -11.63
C THR A 15 -14.02 -6.54 -11.15
N ALA A 16 -14.12 -7.64 -11.89
CA ALA A 16 -13.41 -8.86 -11.62
C ALA A 16 -12.16 -8.96 -12.50
N HIS A 17 -11.04 -9.33 -11.89
CA HIS A 17 -9.74 -9.52 -12.47
C HIS A 17 -9.34 -10.98 -12.30
N ILE A 18 -9.47 -11.77 -13.35
CA ILE A 18 -9.16 -13.20 -13.32
C ILE A 18 -7.79 -13.42 -13.92
N VAL A 19 -6.86 -13.89 -13.11
CA VAL A 19 -5.49 -14.21 -13.52
C VAL A 19 -5.28 -15.70 -13.42
N LYS A 20 -5.40 -16.39 -14.57
CA LYS A 20 -5.16 -17.82 -14.64
C LYS A 20 -3.66 -18.12 -14.63
N THR A 21 -3.25 -18.93 -13.64
CA THR A 21 -1.86 -19.39 -13.51
C THR A 21 -1.79 -20.73 -12.79
N GLU A 22 -0.94 -21.63 -13.28
CA GLU A 22 -0.70 -22.95 -12.67
C GLU A 22 0.45 -22.93 -11.63
N LYS A 23 1.03 -21.75 -11.37
CA LYS A 23 2.16 -21.59 -10.43
C LYS A 23 1.80 -21.96 -8.99
N PHE A 24 0.54 -21.81 -8.59
CA PHE A 24 0.10 -21.94 -7.21
C PHE A 24 -0.80 -23.15 -7.00
N LYS A 25 -0.64 -23.82 -5.86
CA LYS A 25 -1.55 -24.89 -5.40
C LYS A 25 -2.78 -24.36 -4.67
N THR A 26 -2.86 -23.05 -4.47
CA THR A 26 -3.98 -22.34 -3.88
C THR A 26 -4.60 -21.40 -4.89
N VAL A 27 -5.81 -20.94 -4.62
CA VAL A 27 -6.44 -19.82 -5.31
C VAL A 27 -6.54 -18.65 -4.34
N SER A 28 -6.00 -17.51 -4.73
CA SER A 28 -6.08 -16.27 -3.97
C SER A 28 -7.29 -15.46 -4.44
N LEU A 29 -8.19 -15.16 -3.52
CA LEU A 29 -9.36 -14.30 -3.72
C LEU A 29 -9.12 -13.00 -2.95
N ILE A 30 -8.96 -11.89 -3.66
CA ILE A 30 -8.57 -10.61 -3.05
C ILE A 30 -9.59 -9.55 -3.45
N PHE A 31 -10.39 -9.12 -2.48
CA PHE A 31 -11.44 -8.12 -2.67
C PHE A 31 -10.99 -6.77 -2.12
N LYS A 32 -11.11 -5.74 -2.94
CA LYS A 32 -10.64 -4.40 -2.62
C LYS A 32 -11.74 -3.36 -2.73
N MET A 33 -11.77 -2.42 -1.79
CA MET A 33 -12.73 -1.32 -1.70
C MET A 33 -11.97 0.00 -1.59
N LEU A 34 -12.00 0.81 -2.64
CA LEU A 34 -11.31 2.09 -2.74
C LEU A 34 -12.30 3.24 -2.56
N ALA A 35 -11.95 4.17 -1.69
CA ALA A 35 -12.70 5.41 -1.48
C ALA A 35 -11.77 6.60 -1.22
N PRO A 36 -12.25 7.85 -1.36
CA PRO A 36 -11.53 9.01 -0.90
C PRO A 36 -11.19 8.94 0.60
N LEU A 37 -10.05 9.48 0.98
CA LEU A 37 -9.62 9.60 2.36
C LEU A 37 -10.22 10.88 2.97
N THR A 38 -11.19 10.74 3.85
CA THR A 38 -11.86 11.86 4.50
C THR A 38 -11.78 11.77 6.03
N LYS A 39 -11.82 12.92 6.70
CA LYS A 39 -11.63 13.01 8.16
C LYS A 39 -12.71 12.26 8.95
N ASP A 40 -13.94 12.29 8.46
CA ASP A 40 -15.09 11.62 9.12
C ASP A 40 -15.14 10.11 8.87
N GLN A 41 -14.45 9.60 7.81
CA GLN A 41 -14.48 8.19 7.44
C GLN A 41 -13.21 7.41 7.81
N VAL A 42 -12.09 8.07 7.97
CA VAL A 42 -10.77 7.41 8.09
C VAL A 42 -10.71 6.33 9.17
N THR A 43 -11.27 6.58 10.36
CA THR A 43 -11.27 5.60 11.46
C THR A 43 -12.33 4.55 11.31
N LYS A 44 -13.51 4.97 10.87
CA LYS A 44 -14.61 4.06 10.62
C LYS A 44 -14.17 3.00 9.62
N ARG A 45 -13.50 3.43 8.56
CA ARG A 45 -12.93 2.52 7.55
C ARG A 45 -11.79 1.66 8.11
N ALA A 46 -11.01 2.16 9.06
CA ALA A 46 -9.97 1.37 9.72
C ALA A 46 -10.53 0.27 10.63
N LEU A 47 -11.71 0.47 11.20
CA LEU A 47 -12.37 -0.49 12.06
C LEU A 47 -13.20 -1.53 11.28
N LEU A 48 -13.83 -1.09 10.19
CA LEU A 48 -14.80 -1.85 9.42
C LEU A 48 -14.33 -3.26 9.01
N PRO A 49 -13.18 -3.45 8.36
CA PRO A 49 -12.77 -4.78 7.87
C PRO A 49 -12.61 -5.79 9.00
N HIS A 50 -12.17 -5.35 10.17
CA HIS A 50 -11.99 -6.24 11.32
C HIS A 50 -13.30 -6.65 11.95
N VAL A 51 -14.32 -5.78 11.94
CA VAL A 51 -15.67 -6.11 12.41
C VAL A 51 -16.36 -7.06 11.42
N LEU A 52 -16.19 -6.87 10.11
CA LEU A 52 -16.74 -7.77 9.09
C LEU A 52 -16.19 -9.20 9.21
N LEU A 53 -14.93 -9.37 9.61
CA LEU A 53 -14.33 -10.67 9.86
C LEU A 53 -14.80 -11.36 11.15
N ARG A 54 -15.70 -10.76 11.93
CA ARG A 54 -16.22 -11.37 13.16
C ARG A 54 -17.33 -12.36 12.92
N GLY A 55 -18.00 -12.31 11.77
CA GLY A 55 -19.03 -13.28 11.38
C GLY A 55 -19.82 -12.81 10.16
N THR A 56 -20.48 -13.74 9.53
CA THR A 56 -21.40 -13.53 8.41
C THR A 56 -22.82 -13.86 8.81
N LYS A 57 -23.78 -13.59 7.95
CA LYS A 57 -25.17 -13.98 8.16
C LYS A 57 -25.32 -15.49 8.38
N SER A 58 -24.55 -16.30 7.63
CA SER A 58 -24.58 -17.78 7.73
C SER A 58 -23.76 -18.29 8.91
N HIS A 59 -22.73 -17.58 9.35
CA HIS A 59 -21.83 -17.92 10.45
C HIS A 59 -21.71 -16.72 11.40
N PRO A 60 -22.75 -16.46 12.23
CA PRO A 60 -22.86 -15.19 12.97
C PRO A 60 -21.89 -15.05 14.14
N LYS A 61 -21.21 -16.13 14.56
CA LYS A 61 -20.19 -16.08 15.60
C LYS A 61 -18.80 -16.35 15.01
N THR A 62 -17.80 -15.68 15.60
CA THR A 62 -16.39 -15.86 15.18
C THR A 62 -15.94 -17.32 15.25
N ALA A 63 -16.42 -18.09 16.25
CA ALA A 63 -16.09 -19.52 16.35
C ALA A 63 -16.70 -20.33 15.21
N GLU A 64 -17.93 -20.04 14.81
CA GLU A 64 -18.63 -20.71 13.69
C GLU A 64 -17.93 -20.41 12.36
N LEU A 65 -17.55 -19.15 12.14
CA LEU A 65 -16.78 -18.76 10.96
C LEU A 65 -15.42 -19.46 10.91
N ARG A 66 -14.72 -19.57 12.03
CA ARG A 66 -13.44 -20.29 12.11
C ARG A 66 -13.59 -21.77 11.83
N SER A 67 -14.62 -22.42 12.44
CA SER A 67 -14.91 -23.83 12.16
C SER A 67 -15.18 -24.06 10.68
N TYR A 68 -15.94 -23.15 10.04
CA TYR A 68 -16.20 -23.26 8.61
C TYR A 68 -14.94 -23.08 7.75
N LEU A 69 -14.01 -22.19 8.13
CA LEU A 69 -12.72 -22.05 7.45
C LEU A 69 -11.88 -23.34 7.58
N ASP A 70 -11.91 -24.00 8.74
CA ASP A 70 -11.24 -25.29 8.95
C ASP A 70 -11.88 -26.40 8.07
N GLU A 71 -13.22 -26.43 7.94
CA GLU A 71 -13.95 -27.34 7.04
C GLU A 71 -13.59 -27.11 5.56
N LEU A 72 -13.18 -25.87 5.20
CA LEU A 72 -12.64 -25.53 3.89
C LEU A 72 -11.12 -25.79 3.81
N TYR A 73 -10.65 -26.87 4.41
CA TYR A 73 -9.24 -27.31 4.38
C TYR A 73 -8.25 -26.29 4.93
N GLY A 74 -8.64 -25.57 5.99
CA GLY A 74 -7.77 -24.56 6.61
C GLY A 74 -7.65 -23.30 5.76
N THR A 75 -8.67 -22.97 4.99
CA THR A 75 -8.76 -21.69 4.28
C THR A 75 -8.49 -20.52 5.23
N SER A 76 -7.61 -19.62 4.84
CA SER A 76 -7.28 -18.44 5.63
C SER A 76 -8.00 -17.21 5.12
N VAL A 77 -8.44 -16.35 6.05
CA VAL A 77 -9.01 -15.05 5.73
C VAL A 77 -8.34 -13.95 6.53
N SER A 78 -8.01 -12.86 5.89
CA SER A 78 -7.43 -11.67 6.52
C SER A 78 -8.02 -10.40 5.93
N ALA A 79 -7.87 -9.30 6.65
CA ALA A 79 -8.19 -7.99 6.14
C ALA A 79 -7.10 -7.00 6.49
N ASP A 80 -6.85 -6.06 5.60
CA ASP A 80 -5.86 -5.01 5.74
C ASP A 80 -6.40 -3.68 5.22
N LEU A 81 -5.70 -2.61 5.60
CA LEU A 81 -6.03 -1.26 5.23
C LEU A 81 -4.78 -0.52 4.79
N SER A 82 -4.84 0.12 3.64
CA SER A 82 -3.73 0.87 3.08
C SER A 82 -4.18 2.21 2.52
N LYS A 83 -3.20 3.09 2.26
CA LYS A 83 -3.41 4.34 1.54
C LYS A 83 -2.74 4.27 0.18
N LYS A 84 -3.38 4.89 -0.81
CA LYS A 84 -2.79 5.21 -2.11
C LYS A 84 -3.04 6.69 -2.39
N GLY A 85 -2.06 7.53 -2.07
CA GLY A 85 -2.26 8.98 -2.00
C GLY A 85 -3.41 9.34 -1.07
N GLU A 86 -4.36 10.14 -1.54
CA GLU A 86 -5.53 10.56 -0.77
C GLU A 86 -6.72 9.58 -0.87
N ARG A 87 -6.43 8.30 -1.08
CA ARG A 87 -7.41 7.22 -1.16
C ARG A 87 -7.16 6.17 -0.09
N HIS A 88 -8.23 5.61 0.40
CA HIS A 88 -8.24 4.59 1.45
C HIS A 88 -8.71 3.26 0.85
N VAL A 89 -7.90 2.21 0.97
CA VAL A 89 -8.16 0.90 0.40
C VAL A 89 -8.37 -0.11 1.52
N ILE A 90 -9.56 -0.70 1.59
CA ILE A 90 -9.82 -1.89 2.41
C ILE A 90 -9.56 -3.10 1.52
N THR A 91 -8.77 -4.06 1.99
CA THR A 91 -8.47 -5.30 1.30
C THR A 91 -8.91 -6.48 2.15
N PHE A 92 -9.73 -7.38 1.59
CA PHE A 92 -9.99 -8.70 2.14
C PHE A 92 -9.24 -9.71 1.29
N ARG A 93 -8.55 -10.63 1.93
CA ARG A 93 -7.81 -11.70 1.28
C ARG A 93 -8.25 -13.04 1.84
N LEU A 94 -8.61 -13.94 0.94
CA LEU A 94 -8.97 -15.31 1.24
C LEU A 94 -8.11 -16.24 0.38
N GLU A 95 -7.45 -17.21 1.01
CA GLU A 95 -6.63 -18.22 0.35
C GLU A 95 -7.31 -19.56 0.49
N VAL A 96 -7.74 -20.13 -0.61
CA VAL A 96 -8.37 -21.48 -0.65
C VAL A 96 -7.41 -22.47 -1.31
N PRO A 97 -7.26 -23.70 -0.79
CA PRO A 97 -6.60 -24.76 -1.54
C PRO A 97 -7.30 -25.01 -2.86
N ASN A 98 -6.54 -25.26 -3.92
CA ASN A 98 -7.14 -25.61 -5.19
C ASN A 98 -7.64 -27.04 -5.15
N GLU A 99 -8.94 -27.26 -5.37
CA GLU A 99 -9.62 -28.54 -5.31
C GLU A 99 -9.04 -29.61 -6.26
N LYS A 100 -8.36 -29.19 -7.34
CA LYS A 100 -7.66 -30.11 -8.25
C LYS A 100 -6.59 -30.97 -7.57
N TYR A 101 -6.05 -30.52 -6.44
CA TYR A 101 -5.01 -31.21 -5.69
C TYR A 101 -5.57 -32.02 -4.50
N LEU A 102 -6.88 -32.01 -4.29
CA LEU A 102 -7.55 -32.72 -3.20
C LEU A 102 -8.15 -34.05 -3.66
N LYS A 103 -8.35 -34.97 -2.71
CA LYS A 103 -8.94 -36.28 -3.00
C LYS A 103 -10.46 -36.24 -3.13
N ASP A 104 -11.09 -35.30 -2.46
CA ASP A 104 -12.52 -35.08 -2.56
C ASP A 104 -12.85 -33.99 -3.60
N GLN A 105 -14.11 -33.92 -4.02
CA GLN A 105 -14.58 -32.98 -5.03
C GLN A 105 -15.33 -31.80 -4.40
N THR A 106 -14.95 -31.41 -3.19
CA THR A 106 -15.54 -30.22 -2.56
C THR A 106 -15.24 -28.97 -3.39
N PRO A 107 -16.25 -28.22 -3.85
CA PRO A 107 -16.03 -27.06 -4.72
C PRO A 107 -15.50 -25.86 -3.91
N LEU A 108 -14.22 -25.90 -3.54
CA LEU A 108 -13.60 -24.94 -2.63
C LEU A 108 -13.54 -23.53 -3.23
N LEU A 109 -13.29 -23.40 -4.52
CA LEU A 109 -13.31 -22.12 -5.21
C LEU A 109 -14.70 -21.45 -5.09
N GLU A 110 -15.77 -22.17 -5.38
CA GLU A 110 -17.14 -21.64 -5.28
C GLU A 110 -17.49 -21.26 -3.83
N LYS A 111 -17.18 -22.13 -2.87
CA LYS A 111 -17.40 -21.88 -1.44
C LYS A 111 -16.56 -20.70 -0.92
N GLY A 112 -15.33 -20.55 -1.39
CA GLY A 112 -14.47 -19.41 -1.06
C GLY A 112 -15.04 -18.09 -1.59
N LEU A 113 -15.49 -18.06 -2.84
CA LEU A 113 -16.16 -16.89 -3.43
C LEU A 113 -17.46 -16.55 -2.70
N GLN A 114 -18.26 -17.54 -2.37
CA GLN A 114 -19.47 -17.36 -1.56
C GLN A 114 -19.14 -16.75 -0.19
N LEU A 115 -18.17 -17.33 0.52
CA LEU A 115 -17.76 -16.84 1.84
C LEU A 115 -17.25 -15.40 1.78
N LEU A 116 -16.41 -15.08 0.79
CA LEU A 116 -15.89 -13.72 0.61
C LEU A 116 -17.01 -12.71 0.33
N ALA A 117 -17.98 -13.10 -0.51
CA ALA A 117 -19.18 -12.29 -0.76
C ALA A 117 -20.03 -12.12 0.52
N GLU A 118 -20.21 -13.17 1.33
CA GLU A 118 -20.93 -13.06 2.60
C GLU A 118 -20.24 -12.13 3.60
N ILE A 119 -18.91 -12.20 3.71
CA ILE A 119 -18.13 -11.31 4.59
C ILE A 119 -18.37 -9.83 4.22
N VAL A 120 -18.38 -9.52 2.92
CA VAL A 120 -18.50 -8.15 2.43
C VAL A 120 -19.95 -7.68 2.41
N PHE A 121 -20.89 -8.48 1.89
CA PHE A 121 -22.25 -8.03 1.59
C PHE A 121 -23.32 -8.55 2.56
N SER A 122 -22.99 -9.53 3.39
CA SER A 122 -23.93 -10.17 4.32
C SER A 122 -23.29 -10.42 5.70
N PRO A 123 -22.79 -9.37 6.37
CA PRO A 123 -22.15 -9.51 7.68
C PRO A 123 -23.16 -9.91 8.77
N ALA A 124 -22.66 -10.43 9.87
CA ALA A 124 -23.47 -10.73 11.06
C ALA A 124 -23.96 -9.45 11.73
N LEU A 125 -25.26 -9.19 11.67
CA LEU A 125 -25.91 -8.05 12.30
C LEU A 125 -26.79 -8.49 13.47
N LYS A 126 -27.04 -7.57 14.39
CA LYS A 126 -28.09 -7.66 15.44
C LYS A 126 -29.10 -6.54 15.20
N GLY A 127 -30.23 -6.88 14.58
CA GLY A 127 -31.14 -5.88 13.98
C GLY A 127 -30.42 -5.18 12.82
N ASP A 128 -30.45 -3.86 12.80
CA ASP A 128 -29.84 -3.02 11.76
C ASP A 128 -28.45 -2.49 12.13
N ALA A 129 -27.73 -3.17 13.04
CA ALA A 129 -26.41 -2.74 13.49
C ALA A 129 -25.46 -3.92 13.70
N PHE A 130 -24.16 -3.64 13.70
CA PHE A 130 -23.15 -4.61 14.13
C PHE A 130 -23.28 -4.94 15.62
N GLN A 131 -22.91 -6.17 16.00
CA GLN A 131 -22.93 -6.59 17.39
C GLN A 131 -21.99 -5.72 18.23
N SER A 132 -22.52 -5.02 19.23
CA SER A 132 -21.79 -4.03 20.04
C SER A 132 -20.54 -4.59 20.71
N GLN A 133 -20.57 -5.86 21.13
CA GLN A 133 -19.41 -6.53 21.73
C GLN A 133 -18.22 -6.65 20.73
N TYR A 134 -18.49 -6.97 19.47
CA TYR A 134 -17.44 -7.07 18.44
C TYR A 134 -16.88 -5.68 18.10
N VAL A 135 -17.77 -4.70 17.97
CA VAL A 135 -17.33 -3.30 17.74
C VAL A 135 -16.46 -2.81 18.89
N ALA A 136 -16.86 -3.05 20.14
CA ALA A 136 -16.08 -2.65 21.31
C ALA A 136 -14.72 -3.35 21.38
N GLN A 137 -14.68 -4.63 21.04
CA GLN A 137 -13.42 -5.40 20.99
C GLN A 137 -12.49 -4.86 19.91
N GLU A 138 -12.99 -4.62 18.70
CA GLU A 138 -12.14 -4.10 17.60
C GLU A 138 -11.69 -2.66 17.84
N LYS A 139 -12.52 -1.82 18.48
CA LYS A 139 -12.09 -0.49 18.93
C LYS A 139 -10.91 -0.57 19.90
N ARG A 140 -10.94 -1.50 20.85
CA ARG A 140 -9.81 -1.72 21.77
C ARG A 140 -8.55 -2.16 21.02
N THR A 141 -8.68 -3.12 20.11
CA THR A 141 -7.57 -3.61 19.28
C THR A 141 -7.00 -2.51 18.39
N LEU A 142 -7.87 -1.70 17.76
CA LEU A 142 -7.44 -0.56 16.96
C LEU A 142 -6.67 0.48 17.79
N LYS A 143 -7.17 0.80 19.00
CA LYS A 143 -6.46 1.69 19.92
C LYS A 143 -5.06 1.17 20.26
N GLN A 144 -4.93 -0.13 20.52
CA GLN A 144 -3.62 -0.77 20.77
C GLN A 144 -2.69 -0.69 19.55
N ARG A 145 -3.22 -0.90 18.34
CA ARG A 145 -2.43 -0.76 17.08
C ARG A 145 -1.95 0.68 16.87
N ILE A 146 -2.81 1.65 17.14
CA ILE A 146 -2.43 3.07 17.08
C ILE A 146 -1.32 3.35 18.10
N GLN A 147 -1.48 2.89 19.35
CA GLN A 147 -0.46 3.06 20.38
C GLN A 147 0.87 2.43 19.96
N ALA A 148 0.85 1.25 19.37
CA ALA A 148 2.06 0.57 18.87
C ALA A 148 2.84 1.38 17.80
N VAL A 149 2.17 2.27 17.05
CA VAL A 149 2.86 3.19 16.13
C VAL A 149 3.64 4.25 16.90
N TYR A 150 3.09 4.76 18.00
CA TYR A 150 3.78 5.73 18.87
C TYR A 150 4.94 5.09 19.64
N ASP A 151 4.83 3.81 19.97
CA ASP A 151 5.89 3.06 20.66
C ASP A 151 7.07 2.74 19.72
N ASP A 152 6.79 2.46 18.44
CA ASP A 152 7.81 2.29 17.39
C ASP A 152 8.29 3.66 16.87
N LYS A 153 9.40 4.13 17.40
CA LYS A 153 9.91 5.47 17.10
C LYS A 153 10.30 5.72 15.63
N MET A 154 10.60 4.66 14.88
CA MET A 154 10.82 4.78 13.43
C MET A 154 9.49 5.03 12.69
N ARG A 155 8.44 4.28 13.05
CA ARG A 155 7.10 4.50 12.47
C ARG A 155 6.52 5.83 12.91
N TYR A 156 6.69 6.19 14.18
CA TYR A 156 6.24 7.47 14.72
C TYR A 156 6.89 8.65 14.00
N SER A 157 8.22 8.67 13.86
CA SER A 157 8.93 9.77 13.19
C SER A 157 8.52 9.92 11.72
N ASN A 158 8.30 8.80 11.03
CA ASN A 158 7.79 8.81 9.66
C ASN A 158 6.34 9.34 9.57
N LEU A 159 5.49 8.95 10.52
CA LEU A 159 4.14 9.49 10.64
C LEU A 159 4.17 11.02 10.89
N ARG A 160 5.04 11.48 11.79
CA ARG A 160 5.21 12.91 12.10
C ARG A 160 5.67 13.70 10.87
N LEU A 161 6.65 13.18 10.11
CA LEU A 161 7.05 13.80 8.85
C LEU A 161 5.84 13.99 7.92
N ILE A 162 5.05 12.93 7.69
CA ILE A 162 3.86 13.00 6.82
C ILE A 162 2.84 14.01 7.34
N GLN A 163 2.59 14.05 8.66
CA GLN A 163 1.67 14.99 9.27
C GLN A 163 2.13 16.45 9.08
N GLU A 164 3.43 16.70 9.19
CA GLU A 164 3.99 18.02 8.99
C GLU A 164 4.01 18.43 7.50
N MET A 165 4.36 17.53 6.60
CA MET A 165 4.29 17.77 5.16
C MET A 165 2.86 18.04 4.69
N CYS A 166 1.92 17.21 5.10
CA CYS A 166 0.56 17.17 4.59
C CYS A 166 -0.48 17.75 5.58
N LYS A 167 -0.09 18.68 6.45
CA LYS A 167 -0.90 19.19 7.57
C LYS A 167 -2.34 19.58 7.21
N ASN A 168 -2.54 20.12 6.01
CA ASN A 168 -3.85 20.56 5.52
C ASN A 168 -4.42 19.65 4.42
N GLU A 169 -3.85 18.48 4.24
CA GLU A 169 -4.19 17.54 3.17
C GLU A 169 -4.80 16.26 3.78
N PRO A 170 -5.75 15.60 3.11
CA PRO A 170 -6.36 14.37 3.60
C PRO A 170 -5.35 13.27 3.93
N TYR A 171 -4.20 13.22 3.25
CA TYR A 171 -3.16 12.23 3.48
C TYR A 171 -2.59 12.22 4.91
N ALA A 172 -2.63 13.36 5.63
CA ALA A 172 -2.23 13.46 7.04
C ALA A 172 -3.22 12.84 8.03
N LEU A 173 -4.45 12.49 7.61
CA LEU A 173 -5.54 12.10 8.51
C LEU A 173 -5.31 10.76 9.20
N HIS A 174 -5.63 10.75 10.50
CA HIS A 174 -5.76 9.55 11.35
C HIS A 174 -6.97 9.69 12.28
N SER A 175 -7.73 8.68 12.36
CA SER A 175 -8.84 8.09 13.12
C SER A 175 -9.65 8.82 14.20
N ALA A 176 -11.00 8.62 14.28
CA ALA A 176 -11.93 8.13 15.34
C ALA A 176 -13.44 8.17 14.98
N ASP A 177 -14.15 7.12 15.38
CA ASP A 177 -15.59 6.81 15.64
C ASP A 177 -16.74 6.99 14.60
N GLN A 178 -17.56 5.93 14.53
CA GLN A 178 -18.91 5.54 14.00
C GLN A 178 -18.90 4.60 12.78
N LEU A 179 -19.59 3.40 12.87
CA LEU A 179 -19.22 2.28 11.99
C LEU A 179 -20.28 1.82 10.96
N TYR A 180 -21.58 1.76 11.33
CA TYR A 180 -22.56 1.09 10.45
C TYR A 180 -22.95 1.90 9.21
N GLU A 181 -23.11 3.19 9.35
CA GLU A 181 -23.39 4.09 8.20
C GLU A 181 -22.22 4.08 7.21
N THR A 182 -20.98 3.94 7.70
CA THR A 182 -19.79 3.81 6.87
C THR A 182 -19.80 2.53 6.05
N TYR A 183 -20.26 1.41 6.64
CA TYR A 183 -20.42 0.15 5.93
C TYR A 183 -21.42 0.27 4.78
N GLN A 184 -22.61 0.83 5.04
CA GLN A 184 -23.62 1.04 3.99
C GLN A 184 -23.12 1.96 2.89
N SER A 185 -22.42 3.04 3.23
CA SER A 185 -21.81 3.96 2.26
C SER A 185 -20.73 3.26 1.45
N ALA A 186 -19.85 2.48 2.08
CA ALA A 186 -18.76 1.78 1.41
C ALA A 186 -19.27 0.78 0.37
N ILE A 187 -20.28 -0.04 0.72
CA ILE A 187 -20.86 -0.99 -0.24
C ILE A 187 -21.52 -0.29 -1.44
N GLN A 188 -22.04 0.93 -1.24
CA GLN A 188 -22.77 1.66 -2.28
C GLN A 188 -21.87 2.54 -3.15
N LYS A 189 -20.78 3.12 -2.60
CA LYS A 189 -20.00 4.19 -3.22
C LYS A 189 -18.58 3.82 -3.57
N ASP A 190 -17.97 2.85 -2.86
CA ASP A 190 -16.58 2.47 -3.11
C ASP A 190 -16.40 1.85 -4.49
N GLN A 191 -15.26 2.09 -5.13
CA GLN A 191 -14.81 1.27 -6.24
C GLN A 191 -14.50 -0.13 -5.71
N LEU A 192 -15.08 -1.17 -6.34
CA LEU A 192 -14.89 -2.55 -5.94
C LEU A 192 -14.15 -3.33 -7.03
N ASP A 193 -13.08 -3.98 -6.61
CA ASP A 193 -12.26 -4.85 -7.45
C ASP A 193 -12.10 -6.21 -6.78
N LEU A 194 -12.28 -7.30 -7.52
CA LEU A 194 -12.05 -8.67 -7.08
C LEU A 194 -10.99 -9.31 -7.95
N TYR A 195 -9.88 -9.68 -7.36
CA TYR A 195 -8.81 -10.45 -7.99
C TYR A 195 -8.96 -11.92 -7.66
N VAL A 196 -8.99 -12.77 -8.68
CA VAL A 196 -8.98 -14.23 -8.57
C VAL A 196 -7.71 -14.71 -9.27
N VAL A 197 -6.74 -15.17 -8.49
CA VAL A 197 -5.42 -15.58 -8.96
C VAL A 197 -5.19 -17.05 -8.67
N GLY A 198 -5.01 -17.87 -9.70
CA GLY A 198 -4.76 -19.30 -9.54
C GLY A 198 -5.10 -20.10 -10.79
N ASP A 199 -4.99 -21.43 -10.69
CA ASP A 199 -5.39 -22.34 -11.75
C ASP A 199 -6.91 -22.58 -11.69
N VAL A 200 -7.66 -21.71 -12.36
CA VAL A 200 -9.12 -21.64 -12.34
C VAL A 200 -9.72 -21.71 -13.74
N ASP A 201 -10.97 -22.13 -13.82
CA ASP A 201 -11.79 -21.99 -15.02
C ASP A 201 -12.51 -20.63 -15.00
N ASN A 202 -12.31 -19.84 -16.04
CA ASN A 202 -12.85 -18.49 -16.14
C ASN A 202 -14.38 -18.45 -16.10
N ASN A 203 -15.07 -19.42 -16.73
CA ASN A 203 -16.52 -19.45 -16.77
C ASN A 203 -17.10 -19.82 -15.40
N GLN A 204 -16.44 -20.74 -14.68
CA GLN A 204 -16.81 -21.06 -13.29
C GLN A 204 -16.68 -19.85 -12.37
N VAL A 205 -15.56 -19.11 -12.48
CA VAL A 205 -15.35 -17.90 -11.68
C VAL A 205 -16.42 -16.86 -11.98
N GLN A 206 -16.68 -16.56 -13.24
CA GLN A 206 -17.69 -15.56 -13.63
C GLN A 206 -19.10 -15.97 -13.16
N ALA A 207 -19.49 -17.23 -13.34
CA ALA A 207 -20.78 -17.72 -12.87
C ALA A 207 -20.93 -17.63 -11.33
N ALA A 208 -19.88 -17.93 -10.59
CA ALA A 208 -19.87 -17.78 -9.13
C ALA A 208 -19.93 -16.30 -8.70
N ILE A 209 -19.23 -15.41 -9.42
CA ILE A 209 -19.31 -13.96 -9.16
C ILE A 209 -20.73 -13.45 -9.39
N ASP A 210 -21.35 -13.77 -10.51
CA ASP A 210 -22.74 -13.39 -10.84
C ASP A 210 -23.74 -13.91 -9.80
N LYS A 211 -23.50 -15.10 -9.27
CA LYS A 211 -24.37 -15.73 -8.27
C LYS A 211 -24.26 -15.08 -6.89
N TYR A 212 -23.05 -14.76 -6.44
CA TYR A 212 -22.78 -14.37 -5.06
C TYR A 212 -22.50 -12.88 -4.85
N PHE A 213 -21.88 -12.18 -5.83
CA PHE A 213 -21.50 -10.78 -5.71
C PHE A 213 -22.56 -9.88 -6.37
N GLN A 214 -23.65 -9.62 -5.67
CA GLN A 214 -24.72 -8.76 -6.17
C GLN A 214 -24.39 -7.27 -5.99
N ALA A 215 -23.28 -6.82 -6.58
CA ALA A 215 -22.90 -5.41 -6.58
C ALA A 215 -23.74 -4.63 -7.60
N LYS A 216 -24.59 -3.71 -7.12
CA LYS A 216 -25.37 -2.83 -7.99
C LYS A 216 -24.44 -1.87 -8.74
N GLU A 217 -24.86 -1.45 -9.95
CA GLU A 217 -24.21 -0.32 -10.62
C GLU A 217 -24.17 0.90 -9.70
N ARG A 218 -23.07 1.63 -9.74
CA ARG A 218 -22.80 2.78 -8.87
C ARG A 218 -22.14 3.90 -9.62
N ASN A 219 -22.47 5.11 -9.23
CA ASN A 219 -21.70 6.29 -9.66
C ASN A 219 -20.50 6.41 -8.72
N LEU A 220 -19.33 6.13 -9.26
CA LEU A 220 -18.08 6.33 -8.53
C LEU A 220 -17.83 7.83 -8.39
N ASP A 221 -17.49 8.27 -7.17
CA ASP A 221 -17.00 9.63 -6.99
C ASP A 221 -15.73 9.80 -7.83
N THR A 222 -15.64 10.93 -8.53
CA THR A 222 -14.45 11.24 -9.33
C THR A 222 -13.25 11.32 -8.39
N LEU A 223 -12.32 10.40 -8.55
CA LEU A 223 -11.12 10.36 -7.74
C LEU A 223 -10.16 11.43 -8.29
N GLU A 224 -10.23 12.64 -7.74
CA GLU A 224 -9.29 13.70 -8.10
C GLU A 224 -7.86 13.29 -7.71
N ASN A 225 -6.94 13.36 -8.66
CA ASN A 225 -5.51 13.28 -8.39
C ASN A 225 -5.06 14.65 -7.89
N ASN A 226 -5.16 14.89 -6.60
CA ASN A 226 -4.63 16.10 -6.00
C ASN A 226 -3.10 15.99 -5.97
N HIS A 227 -2.45 16.67 -6.91
CA HIS A 227 -1.01 16.87 -6.84
C HIS A 227 -0.65 17.58 -5.55
N ALA A 228 0.44 17.16 -4.94
CA ALA A 228 0.95 17.81 -3.73
C ALA A 228 1.28 19.27 -4.05
N GLU A 229 0.63 20.23 -3.35
CA GLU A 229 1.00 21.63 -3.47
C GLU A 229 2.46 21.82 -3.05
N GLN A 230 3.25 22.44 -3.92
CA GLN A 230 4.62 22.81 -3.61
C GLN A 230 4.63 23.95 -2.59
N LYS A 231 5.28 23.75 -1.45
CA LYS A 231 5.42 24.81 -0.45
C LYS A 231 6.54 25.77 -0.84
N ALA A 232 6.31 27.04 -0.61
CA ALA A 232 7.24 28.10 -1.00
C ALA A 232 8.59 28.06 -0.23
N GLN A 233 8.62 27.51 0.98
CA GLN A 233 9.84 27.38 1.78
C GLN A 233 9.90 26.05 2.56
N PRO A 234 11.05 25.36 2.56
CA PRO A 234 11.28 24.20 3.40
C PRO A 234 11.18 24.54 4.88
N LYS A 235 10.72 23.59 5.70
CA LYS A 235 10.69 23.74 7.14
C LYS A 235 11.50 22.65 7.85
N GLU A 236 11.96 22.99 9.04
CA GLU A 236 12.57 22.07 9.97
C GLU A 236 11.67 21.88 11.19
N VAL A 237 11.52 20.64 11.64
CA VAL A 237 10.74 20.28 12.83
C VAL A 237 11.55 19.33 13.67
N ILE A 238 11.76 19.70 14.94
CA ILE A 238 12.50 18.88 15.91
C ILE A 238 11.56 18.57 17.06
N ASP A 239 11.31 17.28 17.29
CA ASP A 239 10.60 16.78 18.47
C ASP A 239 11.61 16.09 19.41
N GLU A 240 11.36 16.18 20.73
CA GLU A 240 12.18 15.52 21.75
C GLU A 240 11.39 14.43 22.44
N GLU A 241 11.97 13.22 22.52
CA GLU A 241 11.40 12.10 23.26
C GLU A 241 12.50 11.24 23.88
N ASP A 242 12.12 10.31 24.75
CA ASP A 242 13.05 9.32 25.32
C ASP A 242 13.43 8.30 24.24
N VAL A 243 14.46 8.63 23.46
CA VAL A 243 15.03 7.77 22.42
C VAL A 243 16.56 7.75 22.50
N LYS A 244 17.16 6.56 22.43
CA LYS A 244 18.62 6.41 22.41
C LYS A 244 19.23 6.82 21.07
N GLN A 245 18.49 6.65 19.99
CA GLN A 245 18.94 6.95 18.63
C GLN A 245 18.00 7.94 17.97
N GLY A 246 18.53 9.03 17.43
CA GLY A 246 17.79 10.00 16.66
C GLY A 246 17.18 9.41 15.39
N LYS A 247 15.99 9.87 15.01
CA LYS A 247 15.30 9.49 13.76
C LYS A 247 15.18 10.71 12.87
N LEU A 248 16.02 10.77 11.84
CA LEU A 248 16.01 11.80 10.83
C LEU A 248 15.16 11.36 9.64
N ASN A 249 14.14 12.14 9.32
CA ASN A 249 13.32 11.93 8.14
C ASN A 249 13.27 13.22 7.33
N ILE A 250 13.53 13.14 6.03
CA ILE A 250 13.50 14.29 5.12
C ILE A 250 12.47 14.01 4.02
N GLY A 251 11.50 14.90 3.88
CA GLY A 251 10.45 14.79 2.91
C GLY A 251 10.62 15.79 1.77
N TYR A 252 10.46 15.28 0.57
CA TYR A 252 10.48 16.05 -0.67
C TYR A 252 9.13 15.89 -1.37
N ARG A 253 8.73 16.92 -2.11
CA ARG A 253 7.58 16.88 -3.01
C ARG A 253 8.04 16.85 -4.46
N THR A 254 7.26 16.17 -5.27
CA THR A 254 7.43 16.14 -6.72
C THR A 254 6.06 16.22 -7.40
N SER A 255 6.05 16.78 -8.61
CA SER A 255 4.86 16.75 -9.47
C SER A 255 4.69 15.39 -10.17
N ILE A 256 5.64 14.48 -10.04
CA ILE A 256 5.60 13.18 -10.71
C ILE A 256 4.84 12.18 -9.84
N THR A 257 3.74 11.66 -10.39
CA THR A 257 2.92 10.61 -9.78
C THR A 257 2.96 9.33 -10.61
N TYR A 258 2.28 8.28 -10.17
CA TYR A 258 2.27 6.97 -10.84
C TYR A 258 1.83 7.02 -12.31
N THR A 259 0.96 7.97 -12.67
CA THR A 259 0.41 8.11 -14.02
C THR A 259 1.26 8.99 -14.94
N ASP A 260 2.27 9.68 -14.40
CA ASP A 260 3.08 10.60 -15.18
C ASP A 260 4.10 9.85 -16.05
N GLN A 261 4.36 10.42 -17.22
CA GLN A 261 5.33 9.89 -18.17
C GLN A 261 6.75 9.81 -17.58
N ASP A 262 7.09 10.68 -16.64
CA ASP A 262 8.40 10.72 -15.97
C ASP A 262 8.48 9.74 -14.77
N TYR A 263 7.42 8.98 -14.48
CA TYR A 263 7.42 8.05 -13.33
C TYR A 263 8.52 6.97 -13.41
N PRO A 264 8.81 6.36 -14.57
CA PRO A 264 9.94 5.44 -14.70
C PRO A 264 11.30 6.10 -14.34
N ALA A 265 11.51 7.36 -14.75
CA ALA A 265 12.71 8.10 -14.42
C ALA A 265 12.80 8.40 -12.91
N LEU A 266 11.68 8.73 -12.26
CA LEU A 266 11.60 8.90 -10.81
C LEU A 266 11.93 7.60 -10.04
N GLN A 267 11.51 6.45 -10.56
CA GLN A 267 11.85 5.14 -9.98
C GLN A 267 13.37 4.90 -10.02
N VAL A 268 14.01 5.15 -11.16
CA VAL A 268 15.46 5.00 -11.30
C VAL A 268 16.19 6.03 -10.43
N PHE A 269 15.73 7.28 -10.40
CA PHE A 269 16.26 8.32 -9.51
C PHE A 269 16.24 7.85 -8.05
N ASN A 270 15.11 7.36 -7.56
CA ASN A 270 15.00 6.86 -6.19
C ASN A 270 15.94 5.67 -5.92
N GLY A 271 16.06 4.74 -6.88
CA GLY A 271 16.98 3.61 -6.77
C GLY A 271 18.43 4.03 -6.60
N LEU A 272 18.90 5.00 -7.39
CA LEU A 272 20.23 5.59 -7.31
C LEU A 272 20.43 6.43 -6.05
N PHE A 273 19.41 7.17 -5.63
CA PHE A 273 19.50 8.08 -4.49
C PHE A 273 19.55 7.33 -3.16
N GLY A 274 18.56 6.49 -2.86
CA GLY A 274 18.48 5.84 -1.55
C GLY A 274 17.64 4.54 -1.54
N GLY A 275 17.16 4.05 -2.68
CA GLY A 275 16.27 2.89 -2.75
C GLY A 275 16.98 1.54 -2.59
N PHE A 276 18.28 1.46 -2.84
CA PHE A 276 19.04 0.21 -2.90
C PHE A 276 20.36 0.26 -2.13
N SER A 277 20.99 -0.89 -1.92
CA SER A 277 22.26 -1.00 -1.20
C SER A 277 23.47 -0.39 -1.95
N HIS A 278 23.35 -0.14 -3.25
CA HIS A 278 24.37 0.56 -4.04
C HIS A 278 24.05 2.06 -4.22
N SER A 279 23.03 2.58 -3.55
CA SER A 279 22.60 3.98 -3.65
C SER A 279 23.56 4.95 -2.98
N LYS A 280 23.47 6.21 -3.39
CA LYS A 280 24.30 7.29 -2.83
C LYS A 280 24.12 7.45 -1.31
N LEU A 281 22.89 7.36 -0.80
CA LEU A 281 22.63 7.46 0.65
C LEU A 281 23.24 6.28 1.40
N PHE A 282 23.09 5.08 0.89
CA PHE A 282 23.66 3.89 1.53
C PHE A 282 25.19 3.99 1.59
N ILE A 283 25.84 4.32 0.46
CA ILE A 283 27.29 4.38 0.37
C ILE A 283 27.86 5.56 1.18
N ASN A 284 27.30 6.78 1.04
CA ASN A 284 27.94 7.98 1.58
C ASN A 284 27.53 8.29 3.02
N VAL A 285 26.30 8.00 3.43
CA VAL A 285 25.80 8.26 4.80
C VAL A 285 26.10 7.08 5.73
N ARG A 286 25.82 5.84 5.26
CA ARG A 286 25.95 4.66 6.11
C ARG A 286 27.37 4.08 6.08
N GLU A 287 27.95 3.81 4.89
CA GLU A 287 29.24 3.12 4.81
C GLU A 287 30.42 4.06 5.02
N LYS A 288 30.55 5.11 4.20
CA LYS A 288 31.73 6.01 4.25
C LYS A 288 31.74 6.91 5.47
N ALA A 289 30.64 7.59 5.75
CA ALA A 289 30.57 8.50 6.89
C ALA A 289 30.28 7.79 8.21
N SER A 290 29.77 6.56 8.19
CA SER A 290 29.38 5.78 9.37
C SER A 290 28.43 6.52 10.32
N LEU A 291 27.61 7.44 9.78
CA LEU A 291 26.72 8.29 10.57
C LEU A 291 25.37 7.63 10.90
N ALA A 292 25.01 6.60 10.15
CA ALA A 292 23.69 6.01 10.24
C ALA A 292 23.73 4.48 10.22
N TYR A 293 22.84 3.86 11.01
CA TYR A 293 22.59 2.42 10.95
C TYR A 293 21.82 2.04 9.67
N TYR A 294 20.97 2.93 9.21
CA TYR A 294 20.27 2.83 7.93
C TYR A 294 20.10 4.24 7.34
N ALA A 295 20.19 4.33 6.03
CA ALA A 295 19.84 5.51 5.25
C ALA A 295 19.19 5.02 3.96
N ALA A 296 17.92 5.35 3.77
CA ALA A 296 17.14 4.87 2.64
C ALA A 296 16.13 5.91 2.18
N SER A 297 15.71 5.83 0.90
CA SER A 297 14.62 6.63 0.37
C SER A 297 13.51 5.77 -0.22
N ARG A 298 12.29 6.30 -0.22
CA ARG A 298 11.12 5.68 -0.83
C ARG A 298 10.20 6.71 -1.47
N ILE A 299 9.47 6.30 -2.48
CA ILE A 299 8.45 7.10 -3.16
C ILE A 299 7.07 6.73 -2.64
N GLU A 300 6.22 7.73 -2.41
CA GLU A 300 4.76 7.58 -2.39
C GLU A 300 4.21 8.10 -3.72
N SER A 301 4.00 7.18 -4.65
CA SER A 301 3.76 7.50 -6.07
C SER A 301 2.40 8.11 -6.37
N PHE A 302 1.37 7.88 -5.54
CA PHE A 302 0.04 8.47 -5.73
C PHE A 302 -0.07 9.90 -5.19
N LYS A 303 0.87 10.30 -4.31
CA LYS A 303 0.89 11.63 -3.71
C LYS A 303 2.02 12.52 -4.24
N GLY A 304 2.98 11.94 -4.93
CA GLY A 304 4.17 12.65 -5.38
C GLY A 304 5.09 13.06 -4.22
N LEU A 305 5.41 12.10 -3.33
CA LEU A 305 6.35 12.33 -2.24
C LEU A 305 7.56 11.41 -2.37
N LEU A 306 8.73 11.96 -2.08
CA LEU A 306 9.97 11.21 -1.87
C LEU A 306 10.40 11.42 -0.42
N MET A 307 10.59 10.35 0.32
CA MET A 307 10.92 10.39 1.75
C MET A 307 12.24 9.69 2.01
N VAL A 308 13.16 10.37 2.68
CA VAL A 308 14.40 9.81 3.22
C VAL A 308 14.20 9.48 4.69
N MET A 309 14.69 8.32 5.11
CA MET A 309 14.64 7.85 6.50
C MET A 309 16.04 7.42 6.93
N SER A 310 16.48 7.90 8.09
CA SER A 310 17.78 7.55 8.64
C SER A 310 17.75 7.47 10.17
N GLY A 311 18.48 6.51 10.73
CA GLY A 311 18.70 6.39 12.17
C GLY A 311 20.14 6.82 12.48
N ILE A 312 20.30 7.94 13.21
CA ILE A 312 21.59 8.60 13.45
C ILE A 312 21.81 8.82 14.94
N GLU A 313 23.07 9.03 15.34
CA GLU A 313 23.38 9.63 16.63
C GLU A 313 22.95 11.11 16.64
N VAL A 314 22.48 11.61 17.78
CA VAL A 314 21.94 12.98 17.90
C VAL A 314 22.98 14.03 17.49
N ASN A 315 24.24 13.85 17.90
CA ASN A 315 25.33 14.76 17.60
C ASN A 315 25.73 14.80 16.11
N ASN A 316 25.27 13.82 15.33
CA ASN A 316 25.57 13.74 13.90
C ASN A 316 24.51 14.40 13.01
N TYR A 317 23.52 15.07 13.60
CA TYR A 317 22.37 15.61 12.88
C TYR A 317 22.78 16.53 11.73
N GLU A 318 23.53 17.60 12.02
CA GLU A 318 23.94 18.59 11.02
C GLU A 318 24.74 17.94 9.88
N GLN A 319 25.71 17.08 10.25
CA GLN A 319 26.54 16.38 9.27
C GLN A 319 25.69 15.43 8.38
N ALA A 320 24.75 14.69 8.96
CA ALA A 320 23.88 13.79 8.20
C ALA A 320 22.99 14.57 7.23
N VAL A 321 22.38 15.67 7.67
CA VAL A 321 21.57 16.56 6.82
C VAL A 321 22.40 17.12 5.68
N SER A 322 23.63 17.60 5.96
CA SER A 322 24.54 18.12 4.94
C SER A 322 24.88 17.07 3.88
N ILE A 323 25.30 15.87 4.30
CA ILE A 323 25.66 14.81 3.36
C ILE A 323 24.44 14.38 2.52
N ILE A 324 23.25 14.23 3.12
CA ILE A 324 22.03 13.88 2.40
C ILE A 324 21.72 14.96 1.34
N ALA A 325 21.83 16.24 1.70
CA ALA A 325 21.61 17.34 0.76
C ALA A 325 22.65 17.36 -0.37
N GLU A 326 23.93 17.11 -0.07
CA GLU A 326 25.00 16.96 -1.07
C GLU A 326 24.70 15.80 -2.05
N GLN A 327 24.27 14.64 -1.52
CA GLN A 327 23.93 13.50 -2.38
C GLN A 327 22.69 13.78 -3.23
N PHE A 328 21.70 14.51 -2.70
CA PHE A 328 20.55 14.94 -3.47
C PHE A 328 20.94 15.90 -4.60
N GLN A 329 21.82 16.87 -4.32
CA GLN A 329 22.34 17.78 -5.34
C GLN A 329 23.20 17.04 -6.38
N ALA A 330 24.00 16.07 -5.98
CA ALA A 330 24.77 15.21 -6.88
C ALA A 330 23.85 14.46 -7.86
N MET A 331 22.68 13.97 -7.39
CA MET A 331 21.68 13.38 -8.26
C MET A 331 21.15 14.37 -9.31
N LYS A 332 20.87 15.62 -8.91
CA LYS A 332 20.38 16.67 -9.82
C LYS A 332 21.44 17.11 -10.83
N ASN A 333 22.70 17.03 -10.47
CA ASN A 333 23.83 17.35 -11.35
C ASN A 333 24.22 16.18 -12.28
N GLY A 334 23.59 15.01 -12.16
CA GLY A 334 23.92 13.83 -12.94
C GLY A 334 25.25 13.17 -12.53
N ASP A 335 25.67 13.33 -11.28
CA ASP A 335 26.88 12.70 -10.74
C ASP A 335 26.62 11.22 -10.40
N PHE A 336 26.42 10.43 -11.43
CA PHE A 336 26.29 8.96 -11.41
C PHE A 336 26.66 8.41 -12.78
N SER A 337 27.16 7.19 -12.82
CA SER A 337 27.65 6.55 -14.05
C SER A 337 26.54 5.78 -14.78
N GLU A 338 26.79 5.48 -16.05
CA GLU A 338 25.94 4.57 -16.84
C GLU A 338 25.88 3.15 -16.22
N GLN A 339 26.95 2.72 -15.55
CA GLN A 339 26.96 1.46 -14.81
C GLN A 339 26.01 1.48 -13.63
N ASP A 340 25.94 2.58 -12.87
CA ASP A 340 25.01 2.74 -11.75
C ASP A 340 23.55 2.70 -12.23
N ILE A 341 23.28 3.35 -13.38
CA ILE A 341 21.95 3.33 -14.03
C ILE A 341 21.60 1.90 -14.43
N ALA A 342 22.46 1.20 -15.13
CA ALA A 342 22.22 -0.16 -15.59
C ALA A 342 22.00 -1.13 -14.42
N GLN A 343 22.80 -1.03 -13.36
CA GLN A 343 22.62 -1.81 -12.14
C GLN A 343 21.27 -1.52 -11.48
N THR A 344 20.88 -0.26 -11.36
CA THR A 344 19.61 0.16 -10.75
C THR A 344 18.41 -0.37 -11.54
N LYS A 345 18.42 -0.25 -12.87
CA LYS A 345 17.38 -0.82 -13.74
C LYS A 345 17.24 -2.33 -13.57
N ALA A 346 18.38 -3.04 -13.52
CA ALA A 346 18.38 -4.49 -13.32
C ALA A 346 17.76 -4.88 -11.96
N VAL A 347 18.04 -4.13 -10.88
CA VAL A 347 17.44 -4.37 -9.57
C VAL A 347 15.93 -4.08 -9.60
N ILE A 348 15.49 -2.98 -10.20
CA ILE A 348 14.05 -2.66 -10.35
C ILE A 348 13.35 -3.79 -11.12
N ARG A 349 13.92 -4.23 -12.25
CA ARG A 349 13.37 -5.33 -13.03
C ARG A 349 13.22 -6.59 -12.20
N ASN A 350 14.25 -6.99 -11.46
CA ASN A 350 14.21 -8.18 -10.61
C ASN A 350 13.14 -8.06 -9.52
N GLN A 351 13.03 -6.91 -8.85
CA GLN A 351 12.00 -6.67 -7.84
C GLN A 351 10.58 -6.76 -8.40
N VAL A 352 10.34 -6.24 -9.61
CA VAL A 352 9.04 -6.37 -10.28
C VAL A 352 8.75 -7.84 -10.56
N LEU A 353 9.70 -8.59 -11.11
CA LEU A 353 9.55 -10.01 -11.41
C LEU A 353 9.32 -10.85 -10.15
N GLU A 354 10.05 -10.59 -9.06
CA GLU A 354 9.84 -11.23 -7.76
C GLU A 354 8.45 -10.90 -7.18
N THR A 355 8.01 -9.65 -7.32
CA THR A 355 6.69 -9.22 -6.84
C THR A 355 5.57 -9.97 -7.55
N ILE A 356 5.62 -10.06 -8.87
CA ILE A 356 4.58 -10.75 -9.66
C ILE A 356 4.69 -12.28 -9.60
N ASP A 357 5.73 -12.82 -9.01
CA ASP A 357 5.89 -14.26 -8.80
C ASP A 357 5.09 -14.79 -7.58
N THR A 358 4.45 -13.91 -6.83
CA THR A 358 3.49 -14.25 -5.78
C THR A 358 2.09 -13.79 -6.16
N ALA A 359 1.05 -14.55 -5.79
CA ALA A 359 -0.33 -14.18 -6.10
C ALA A 359 -0.74 -12.83 -5.49
N TYR A 360 -0.30 -12.55 -4.25
CA TYR A 360 -0.57 -11.28 -3.59
C TYR A 360 0.19 -10.12 -4.26
N GLY A 361 1.49 -10.27 -4.49
CA GLY A 361 2.30 -9.23 -5.13
C GLY A 361 1.80 -8.92 -6.55
N LEU A 362 1.41 -9.94 -7.31
CA LEU A 362 0.78 -9.77 -8.62
C LEU A 362 -0.51 -8.96 -8.53
N SER A 363 -1.40 -9.31 -7.59
CA SER A 363 -2.63 -8.55 -7.39
C SER A 363 -2.38 -7.10 -6.96
N GLU A 364 -1.36 -6.85 -6.13
CA GLU A 364 -0.98 -5.49 -5.74
C GLU A 364 -0.41 -4.68 -6.92
N PHE A 365 0.39 -5.32 -7.77
CA PHE A 365 0.91 -4.68 -8.98
C PHE A 365 -0.24 -4.26 -9.92
N LEU A 366 -1.15 -5.18 -10.22
CA LEU A 366 -2.32 -4.90 -11.06
C LEU A 366 -3.27 -3.89 -10.41
N TYR A 367 -3.42 -3.95 -9.09
CA TYR A 367 -4.29 -3.02 -8.38
C TYR A 367 -3.75 -1.58 -8.36
N GLN A 368 -2.45 -1.37 -8.41
CA GLN A 368 -1.91 -0.02 -8.56
C GLN A 368 -2.45 0.64 -9.84
N GLN A 369 -2.52 -0.11 -10.93
CA GLN A 369 -3.05 0.36 -12.20
C GLN A 369 -4.56 0.62 -12.12
N ALA A 370 -5.33 -0.30 -11.52
CA ALA A 370 -6.77 -0.11 -11.32
C ALA A 370 -7.07 1.12 -10.46
N ALA A 371 -6.33 1.33 -9.37
CA ALA A 371 -6.45 2.50 -8.51
C ALA A 371 -6.03 3.81 -9.22
N ALA A 372 -5.08 3.74 -10.13
CA ALA A 372 -4.63 4.87 -10.94
C ALA A 372 -5.49 5.10 -12.19
N GLN A 373 -6.41 4.17 -12.49
CA GLN A 373 -7.24 4.17 -13.71
C GLN A 373 -6.41 4.16 -15.01
N VAL A 374 -5.32 3.42 -15.00
CA VAL A 374 -4.46 3.17 -16.17
C VAL A 374 -4.37 1.68 -16.47
N ASP A 375 -3.95 1.34 -17.67
CA ASP A 375 -3.72 -0.04 -18.10
C ASP A 375 -2.36 -0.12 -18.81
N ILE A 376 -1.31 -0.41 -18.03
CA ILE A 376 0.07 -0.49 -18.50
C ILE A 376 0.52 -1.95 -18.36
N PRO A 377 0.66 -2.72 -19.44
CA PRO A 377 1.21 -4.06 -19.38
C PRO A 377 2.56 -4.11 -18.64
N ILE A 378 2.83 -5.21 -17.94
CA ILE A 378 4.09 -5.36 -17.19
C ILE A 378 5.29 -5.22 -18.12
N GLU A 379 5.17 -5.74 -19.33
CA GLU A 379 6.17 -5.64 -20.39
C GLU A 379 6.50 -4.17 -20.71
N ASP A 380 5.45 -3.36 -20.86
CA ASP A 380 5.60 -1.94 -21.20
C ASP A 380 6.16 -1.16 -20.01
N PHE A 381 5.74 -1.49 -18.79
CA PHE A 381 6.32 -0.92 -17.57
C PHE A 381 7.83 -1.20 -17.49
N LEU A 382 8.25 -2.46 -17.72
CA LEU A 382 9.65 -2.84 -17.70
C LEU A 382 10.43 -2.21 -18.88
N ALA A 383 9.82 -2.12 -20.07
CA ALA A 383 10.41 -1.45 -21.21
C ALA A 383 10.63 0.05 -20.96
N ASN A 384 9.65 0.72 -20.33
CA ASN A 384 9.77 2.12 -19.95
C ASN A 384 10.91 2.36 -18.96
N ILE A 385 11.11 1.48 -17.97
CA ILE A 385 12.27 1.52 -17.05
C ILE A 385 13.58 1.37 -17.84
N GLU A 386 13.64 0.41 -18.78
CA GLU A 386 14.85 0.15 -19.55
C GLU A 386 15.24 1.32 -20.47
N GLN A 387 14.27 2.07 -20.98
CA GLN A 387 14.50 3.22 -21.85
C GLN A 387 14.93 4.50 -21.14
N VAL A 388 14.82 4.56 -19.80
CA VAL A 388 15.20 5.75 -19.02
C VAL A 388 16.67 6.12 -19.30
N THR A 389 16.91 7.37 -19.67
CA THR A 389 18.25 7.92 -19.88
C THR A 389 18.76 8.69 -18.67
N LYS A 390 20.05 9.04 -18.68
CA LYS A 390 20.64 9.90 -17.65
C LYS A 390 19.96 11.26 -17.60
N GLU A 391 19.64 11.82 -18.75
CA GLU A 391 18.95 13.10 -18.90
C GLU A 391 17.54 13.06 -18.30
N ASP A 392 16.81 11.95 -18.47
CA ASP A 392 15.48 11.77 -17.89
C ASP A 392 15.54 11.72 -16.36
N ILE A 393 16.56 11.06 -15.80
CA ILE A 393 16.78 10.99 -14.34
C ILE A 393 17.07 12.39 -13.77
N VAL A 394 17.92 13.18 -14.43
CA VAL A 394 18.23 14.56 -14.03
C VAL A 394 16.98 15.43 -14.09
N LYS A 395 16.23 15.39 -15.19
CA LYS A 395 14.95 16.12 -15.34
C LYS A 395 13.92 15.74 -14.26
N ALA A 396 13.82 14.45 -13.93
CA ALA A 396 12.97 14.02 -12.82
C ALA A 396 13.45 14.62 -11.49
N GLY A 397 14.76 14.66 -11.25
CA GLY A 397 15.38 15.28 -10.08
C GLY A 397 15.10 16.79 -9.96
N GLU A 398 15.03 17.53 -11.07
CA GLU A 398 14.69 18.96 -11.09
C GLU A 398 13.28 19.22 -10.57
N LYS A 399 12.35 18.28 -10.78
CA LYS A 399 10.95 18.34 -10.30
C LYS A 399 10.79 17.99 -8.83
N ILE A 400 11.86 17.61 -8.13
CA ILE A 400 11.84 17.24 -6.72
C ILE A 400 12.35 18.42 -5.89
N GLN A 401 11.58 18.81 -4.88
CA GLN A 401 11.87 19.93 -3.99
C GLN A 401 11.77 19.51 -2.53
N LEU A 402 12.70 20.00 -1.71
CA LEU A 402 12.66 19.79 -0.25
C LEU A 402 11.41 20.47 0.34
N ASP A 403 10.69 19.74 1.17
CA ASP A 403 9.50 20.24 1.89
C ASP A 403 9.76 20.35 3.40
N THR A 404 10.14 19.24 4.03
CA THR A 404 10.25 19.19 5.49
C THR A 404 11.42 18.31 5.90
N THR A 405 12.25 18.82 6.81
CA THR A 405 13.20 18.01 7.59
C THR A 405 12.60 17.80 8.97
N TYR A 406 12.40 16.54 9.36
CA TYR A 406 11.90 16.17 10.67
C TYR A 406 12.96 15.37 11.43
N PHE A 407 13.23 15.79 12.67
CA PHE A 407 14.16 15.10 13.52
C PHE A 407 13.54 14.80 14.89
N LEU A 408 13.48 13.51 15.24
CA LEU A 408 13.15 13.06 16.58
C LEU A 408 14.46 12.80 17.31
N LYS A 409 14.80 13.64 18.30
CA LYS A 409 16.02 13.52 19.09
C LYS A 409 15.75 12.99 20.50
N GLY A 410 16.75 12.38 21.11
CA GLY A 410 16.73 12.00 22.50
C GLY A 410 16.79 13.20 23.43
N THR A 411 16.09 13.14 24.56
CA THR A 411 16.29 14.07 25.67
C THR A 411 17.70 13.90 26.25
N GLU A 412 18.38 14.99 26.59
CA GLU A 412 19.68 14.94 27.27
C GLU A 412 19.55 14.13 28.57
N GLY A 413 20.16 12.95 28.61
CA GLY A 413 20.11 12.07 29.77
C GLY A 413 19.59 10.65 29.51
N ALA A 414 19.11 10.33 28.30
CA ALA A 414 18.77 8.95 27.92
C ALA A 414 20.06 8.16 27.61
N SER A 415 20.72 7.63 28.63
CA SER A 415 21.90 6.77 28.57
C SER A 415 21.54 5.28 28.60
#